data_3e5fc07ff4e60c7a14d9545a68083568
#
_entry.id   3e5fc07ff4e60c7a14d9545a68083568
#
_cell.length_a   1.000
_cell.length_b   1.000
_cell.length_c   1.000
_cell.angle_alpha   90.00
_cell.angle_beta   90.00
_cell.angle_gamma   90.00
#
_symmetry.space_group_name_H-M   'P 1'
#
loop_
_entity.id
_entity.type
_entity.pdbx_description
1 polymer ?
#
loop_
_entity_poly.entity_id
_entity_poly.type
_entity_poly.pdbx_seq_one_letter_code
_entity_poly.pdbx_strand_id
1 'polypeptide(L)'
;EFGVQGSAPGEFERPTDMTVDSQGNIYVVDFGNNRIQKFTKDGQFLDKWGHEGTGDGEFNMPWGIDIDSNGDVFIADWRNDRIQKFTSDGQFLMKLGVPGSGDGELNRPTDMAVDGQGLIYVADWQNDRVQVFDSEGRFITKIIGDATLSKWAEQKLDANPDMRLQREIAQGLERERFLSGPLGVEIDDNNLLFIIDSDRNRIQIYRKIDPFFLGRYDGGRL
;
A
#
# COMPACT_ATOMS: atom_id res chain seq x y z
N GLU A 1 14.90 4.84 20.84
CA GLU A 1 14.02 5.98 20.48
C GLU A 1 14.87 7.04 19.82
N PHE A 2 14.42 7.57 18.68
CA PHE A 2 15.07 8.66 17.96
C PHE A 2 14.02 9.53 17.26
N GLY A 3 14.44 10.77 16.91
CA GLY A 3 13.59 11.78 16.29
C GLY A 3 12.85 12.66 17.28
N VAL A 4 12.63 13.89 16.88
CA VAL A 4 11.80 14.90 17.56
C VAL A 4 11.02 15.65 16.50
N GLN A 5 10.01 16.42 16.88
CA GLN A 5 9.25 17.25 15.93
C GLN A 5 10.13 18.36 15.35
N GLY A 6 10.10 18.52 14.02
CA GLY A 6 10.80 19.59 13.32
C GLY A 6 11.12 19.27 11.87
N SER A 7 12.02 20.05 11.25
CA SER A 7 12.39 19.94 9.83
C SER A 7 13.90 19.76 9.59
N ALA A 8 14.73 19.80 10.62
CA ALA A 8 16.18 19.51 10.47
C ALA A 8 16.41 18.01 10.17
N PRO A 9 17.61 17.61 9.73
CA PRO A 9 17.97 16.20 9.63
C PRO A 9 17.76 15.45 10.94
N GLY A 10 17.04 14.32 10.91
CA GLY A 10 16.68 13.54 12.09
C GLY A 10 15.45 14.03 12.85
N GLU A 11 14.86 15.16 12.45
CA GLU A 11 13.57 15.64 12.96
C GLU A 11 12.44 15.26 12.00
N PHE A 12 11.21 15.13 12.49
CA PHE A 12 10.06 14.70 11.69
C PHE A 12 8.85 15.63 11.85
N GLU A 13 8.08 15.76 10.78
CA GLU A 13 6.75 16.35 10.81
C GLU A 13 5.73 15.32 10.30
N ARG A 14 4.98 14.71 11.22
CA ARG A 14 3.96 13.71 10.91
C ARG A 14 4.49 12.55 10.05
N PRO A 15 5.47 11.76 10.51
CA PRO A 15 5.89 10.56 9.77
C PRO A 15 4.72 9.59 9.61
N THR A 16 4.56 9.00 8.42
CA THR A 16 3.42 8.14 8.10
C THR A 16 3.78 6.68 7.99
N ASP A 17 4.94 6.37 7.44
CA ASP A 17 5.33 5.00 7.16
C ASP A 17 6.86 4.83 7.19
N MET A 18 7.30 3.59 7.31
CA MET A 18 8.72 3.23 7.32
C MET A 18 8.96 1.81 6.81
N THR A 19 10.12 1.60 6.21
CA THR A 19 10.60 0.28 5.80
C THR A 19 12.07 0.09 6.18
N VAL A 20 12.57 -1.16 6.08
CA VAL A 20 13.94 -1.51 6.49
C VAL A 20 14.61 -2.29 5.37
N ASP A 21 15.81 -1.86 4.96
CA ASP A 21 16.59 -2.60 3.96
C ASP A 21 17.28 -3.86 4.54
N SER A 22 17.85 -4.68 3.65
CA SER A 22 18.56 -5.91 4.03
C SER A 22 19.81 -5.67 4.90
N GLN A 23 20.29 -4.44 5.01
CA GLN A 23 21.42 -4.03 5.87
C GLN A 23 20.95 -3.53 7.23
N GLY A 24 19.63 -3.40 7.42
CA GLY A 24 19.00 -2.89 8.64
C GLY A 24 18.90 -1.36 8.68
N ASN A 25 19.13 -0.64 7.57
CA ASN A 25 18.88 0.79 7.52
C ASN A 25 17.37 1.04 7.45
N ILE A 26 16.92 2.06 8.15
CA ILE A 26 15.52 2.45 8.27
C ILE A 26 15.25 3.63 7.34
N TYR A 27 14.21 3.53 6.54
CA TYR A 27 13.72 4.61 5.67
C TYR A 27 12.37 5.07 6.19
N VAL A 28 12.20 6.37 6.38
CA VAL A 28 11.00 6.96 6.98
C VAL A 28 10.41 7.99 6.04
N VAL A 29 9.12 7.89 5.78
CA VAL A 29 8.33 8.91 5.10
C VAL A 29 8.04 10.04 6.07
N ASP A 30 8.66 11.19 5.87
CA ASP A 30 8.45 12.40 6.64
C ASP A 30 7.41 13.29 5.91
N PHE A 31 6.15 12.86 6.02
CA PHE A 31 5.00 13.35 5.25
C PHE A 31 4.86 14.87 5.27
N GLY A 32 4.93 15.48 6.46
CA GLY A 32 4.73 16.92 6.60
C GLY A 32 5.90 17.75 6.07
N ASN A 33 7.08 17.14 5.94
CA ASN A 33 8.26 17.77 5.36
C ASN A 33 8.48 17.41 3.88
N ASN A 34 7.59 16.63 3.26
CA ASN A 34 7.66 16.20 1.86
C ASN A 34 9.00 15.57 1.49
N ARG A 35 9.52 14.66 2.34
CA ARG A 35 10.82 14.03 2.16
C ARG A 35 10.86 12.60 2.69
N ILE A 36 11.90 11.89 2.30
CA ILE A 36 12.30 10.60 2.89
C ILE A 36 13.59 10.83 3.69
N GLN A 37 13.70 10.18 4.84
CA GLN A 37 14.92 10.19 5.63
C GLN A 37 15.42 8.76 5.85
N LYS A 38 16.74 8.55 5.74
CA LYS A 38 17.43 7.27 5.95
C LYS A 38 18.23 7.31 7.23
N PHE A 39 18.16 6.24 8.03
CA PHE A 39 18.86 6.08 9.29
C PHE A 39 19.53 4.71 9.37
N THR A 40 20.56 4.60 10.23
CA THR A 40 21.08 3.31 10.66
C THR A 40 20.04 2.59 11.52
N LYS A 41 20.21 1.28 11.73
CA LYS A 41 19.41 0.48 12.68
C LYS A 41 19.40 1.05 14.12
N ASP A 42 20.41 1.83 14.48
CA ASP A 42 20.52 2.47 15.78
C ASP A 42 19.95 3.89 15.82
N GLY A 43 19.28 4.32 14.72
CA GLY A 43 18.61 5.62 14.60
C GLY A 43 19.52 6.80 14.29
N GLN A 44 20.76 6.57 13.83
CA GLN A 44 21.63 7.66 13.40
C GLN A 44 21.26 8.09 11.98
N PHE A 45 21.08 9.40 11.79
CA PHE A 45 20.78 9.96 10.46
C PHE A 45 21.90 9.66 9.47
N LEU A 46 21.52 9.19 8.29
CA LEU A 46 22.43 8.91 7.17
C LEU A 46 22.22 9.88 6.02
N ASP A 47 20.98 9.99 5.54
CA ASP A 47 20.65 10.76 4.35
C ASP A 47 19.19 11.19 4.31
N LYS A 48 18.85 12.10 3.38
CA LYS A 48 17.49 12.51 3.07
C LYS A 48 17.36 12.99 1.64
N TRP A 49 16.20 12.78 1.04
CA TRP A 49 15.88 13.33 -0.29
C TRP A 49 14.41 13.73 -0.39
N GLY A 50 14.09 14.50 -1.41
CA GLY A 50 12.76 15.03 -1.67
C GLY A 50 12.53 16.39 -1.03
N HIS A 51 11.60 17.10 -1.62
CA HIS A 51 11.03 18.38 -1.17
C HIS A 51 9.68 18.57 -1.84
N GLU A 52 8.91 19.56 -1.41
CA GLU A 52 7.60 19.84 -1.99
C GLU A 52 7.67 20.18 -3.48
N GLY A 53 6.82 19.50 -4.27
CA GLY A 53 6.68 19.75 -5.70
C GLY A 53 6.01 18.62 -6.47
N THR A 54 6.04 18.72 -7.82
CA THR A 54 5.39 17.78 -8.75
C THR A 54 6.37 17.16 -9.75
N GLY A 55 7.62 17.60 -9.76
CA GLY A 55 8.70 17.08 -10.61
C GLY A 55 9.17 15.69 -10.16
N ASP A 56 10.10 15.11 -10.92
CA ASP A 56 10.74 13.85 -10.57
C ASP A 56 11.66 14.05 -9.36
N GLY A 57 11.48 13.22 -8.31
CA GLY A 57 12.19 13.38 -7.03
C GLY A 57 11.55 14.40 -6.07
N GLU A 58 10.52 15.13 -6.49
CA GLU A 58 9.72 16.00 -5.64
C GLU A 58 8.48 15.25 -5.13
N PHE A 59 7.96 15.65 -3.97
CA PHE A 59 6.80 15.02 -3.34
C PHE A 59 5.71 16.01 -2.96
N ASN A 60 4.48 15.53 -2.92
CA ASN A 60 3.38 16.26 -2.32
C ASN A 60 2.65 15.33 -1.34
N MET A 61 3.00 15.45 -0.06
CA MET A 61 2.47 14.61 1.01
C MET A 61 2.69 13.11 0.73
N PRO A 62 3.95 12.62 0.63
CA PRO A 62 4.23 11.20 0.43
C PRO A 62 3.69 10.40 1.61
N TRP A 63 3.14 9.18 1.36
CA TRP A 63 2.44 8.42 2.41
C TRP A 63 3.10 7.08 2.73
N GLY A 64 3.12 6.14 1.79
CA GLY A 64 3.66 4.80 1.96
C GLY A 64 5.05 4.62 1.35
N ILE A 65 5.78 3.62 1.82
CA ILE A 65 7.14 3.28 1.38
C ILE A 65 7.40 1.78 1.42
N ASP A 66 8.01 1.24 0.36
CA ASP A 66 8.51 -0.13 0.34
C ASP A 66 9.86 -0.23 -0.38
N ILE A 67 10.56 -1.35 -0.20
CA ILE A 67 11.88 -1.64 -0.80
C ILE A 67 11.85 -2.98 -1.52
N ASP A 68 12.24 -2.99 -2.79
CA ASP A 68 12.37 -4.24 -3.54
C ASP A 68 13.65 -5.03 -3.18
N SER A 69 13.75 -6.25 -3.71
CA SER A 69 14.90 -7.14 -3.49
C SER A 69 16.23 -6.60 -4.02
N ASN A 70 16.22 -5.57 -4.88
CA ASN A 70 17.42 -4.88 -5.37
C ASN A 70 17.86 -3.76 -4.44
N GLY A 71 17.03 -3.39 -3.45
CA GLY A 71 17.25 -2.27 -2.56
C GLY A 71 16.74 -0.93 -3.13
N ASP A 72 15.94 -0.96 -4.19
CA ASP A 72 15.31 0.23 -4.74
C ASP A 72 14.06 0.59 -3.91
N VAL A 73 13.87 1.87 -3.66
CA VAL A 73 12.87 2.43 -2.75
C VAL A 73 11.69 2.96 -3.54
N PHE A 74 10.49 2.51 -3.19
CA PHE A 74 9.22 2.95 -3.79
C PHE A 74 8.46 3.85 -2.82
N ILE A 75 7.88 4.94 -3.31
CA ILE A 75 7.19 5.95 -2.52
C ILE A 75 5.81 6.25 -3.12
N ALA A 76 4.76 6.15 -2.32
CA ALA A 76 3.44 6.65 -2.68
C ALA A 76 3.40 8.18 -2.52
N ASP A 77 3.44 8.89 -3.64
CA ASP A 77 3.38 10.34 -3.71
C ASP A 77 1.90 10.79 -3.79
N TRP A 78 1.25 10.73 -2.60
CA TRP A 78 -0.20 10.71 -2.41
C TRP A 78 -0.95 11.82 -3.16
N ARG A 79 -0.52 13.08 -3.08
CA ARG A 79 -1.20 14.20 -3.74
C ARG A 79 -0.77 14.44 -5.18
N ASN A 80 0.24 13.74 -5.63
CA ASN A 80 0.66 13.76 -7.03
C ASN A 80 0.13 12.55 -7.81
N ASP A 81 -0.71 11.70 -7.18
CA ASP A 81 -1.41 10.56 -7.78
C ASP A 81 -0.45 9.62 -8.55
N ARG A 82 0.71 9.33 -7.94
CA ARG A 82 1.77 8.49 -8.55
C ARG A 82 2.56 7.70 -7.52
N ILE A 83 3.27 6.68 -7.98
CA ILE A 83 4.37 6.04 -7.25
C ILE A 83 5.68 6.48 -7.89
N GLN A 84 6.70 6.77 -7.10
CA GLN A 84 8.04 7.04 -7.58
C GLN A 84 9.02 5.99 -7.05
N LYS A 85 9.98 5.56 -7.90
CA LYS A 85 11.04 4.62 -7.57
C LYS A 85 12.38 5.34 -7.53
N PHE A 86 13.20 5.02 -6.52
CA PHE A 86 14.52 5.60 -6.29
C PHE A 86 15.55 4.50 -6.01
N THR A 87 16.81 4.81 -6.22
CA THR A 87 17.90 4.02 -5.65
C THR A 87 17.94 4.20 -4.12
N SER A 88 18.70 3.34 -3.42
CA SER A 88 18.86 3.39 -1.96
C SER A 88 19.53 4.66 -1.43
N ASP A 89 20.12 5.49 -2.32
CA ASP A 89 20.72 6.81 -2.06
C ASP A 89 19.87 7.98 -2.62
N GLY A 90 18.60 7.70 -2.95
CA GLY A 90 17.62 8.74 -3.30
C GLY A 90 17.67 9.26 -4.73
N GLN A 91 18.38 8.60 -5.66
CA GLN A 91 18.36 9.00 -7.07
C GLN A 91 17.07 8.49 -7.73
N PHE A 92 16.35 9.38 -8.41
CA PHE A 92 15.12 9.02 -9.12
C PHE A 92 15.42 8.03 -10.26
N LEU A 93 14.63 6.95 -10.34
CA LEU A 93 14.73 5.93 -11.39
C LEU A 93 13.54 5.96 -12.34
N MET A 94 12.33 5.92 -11.81
CA MET A 94 11.10 5.90 -12.60
C MET A 94 9.89 6.35 -11.77
N LYS A 95 8.79 6.57 -12.47
CA LYS A 95 7.47 6.75 -11.85
C LYS A 95 6.41 5.95 -12.61
N LEU A 96 5.35 5.57 -11.90
CA LEU A 96 4.18 4.94 -12.47
C LEU A 96 2.90 5.60 -11.92
N GLY A 97 1.81 5.47 -12.68
CA GLY A 97 0.56 6.14 -12.39
C GLY A 97 0.51 7.57 -12.94
N VAL A 98 -0.69 7.95 -13.34
CA VAL A 98 -1.09 9.32 -13.69
C VAL A 98 -2.45 9.59 -13.04
N PRO A 99 -2.82 10.85 -12.76
CA PRO A 99 -4.10 11.15 -12.12
C PRO A 99 -5.30 10.61 -12.90
N GLY A 100 -6.19 9.86 -12.25
CA GLY A 100 -7.44 9.39 -12.85
C GLY A 100 -8.00 8.11 -12.22
N SER A 101 -8.96 7.48 -12.93
CA SER A 101 -9.66 6.26 -12.48
C SER A 101 -9.61 5.10 -13.48
N GLY A 102 -8.99 5.28 -14.63
CA GLY A 102 -8.74 4.23 -15.62
C GLY A 102 -7.66 3.22 -15.18
N ASP A 103 -7.43 2.21 -15.99
CA ASP A 103 -6.38 1.22 -15.75
C ASP A 103 -5.00 1.89 -15.92
N GLY A 104 -4.14 1.75 -14.90
CA GLY A 104 -2.85 2.45 -14.83
C GLY A 104 -2.92 3.89 -14.32
N GLU A 105 -4.12 4.46 -14.15
CA GLU A 105 -4.33 5.75 -13.50
C GLU A 105 -4.52 5.57 -12.00
N LEU A 106 -4.08 6.52 -11.19
CA LEU A 106 -4.15 6.49 -9.73
C LEU A 106 -4.89 7.71 -9.18
N ASN A 107 -5.50 7.54 -8.02
CA ASN A 107 -6.13 8.62 -7.28
C ASN A 107 -5.84 8.45 -5.79
N ARG A 108 -4.93 9.29 -5.28
CA ARG A 108 -4.48 9.25 -3.89
C ARG A 108 -3.93 7.87 -3.48
N PRO A 109 -2.92 7.33 -4.16
CA PRO A 109 -2.30 6.10 -3.73
C PRO A 109 -1.71 6.27 -2.32
N THR A 110 -2.07 5.38 -1.40
CA THR A 110 -1.63 5.46 -0.01
C THR A 110 -0.46 4.56 0.29
N ASP A 111 -0.36 3.42 -0.40
CA ASP A 111 0.63 2.42 -0.08
C ASP A 111 0.97 1.56 -1.31
N MET A 112 2.10 0.87 -1.27
CA MET A 112 2.47 -0.14 -2.25
C MET A 112 3.30 -1.23 -1.59
N ALA A 113 3.26 -2.43 -2.18
CA ALA A 113 4.14 -3.54 -1.86
C ALA A 113 4.79 -4.09 -3.13
N VAL A 114 6.03 -4.54 -3.03
CA VAL A 114 6.77 -5.11 -4.17
C VAL A 114 7.17 -6.54 -3.87
N ASP A 115 6.71 -7.49 -4.70
CA ASP A 115 7.06 -8.88 -4.50
C ASP A 115 8.45 -9.26 -5.04
N GLY A 116 8.91 -10.46 -4.70
CA GLY A 116 10.21 -10.98 -5.12
C GLY A 116 10.38 -11.16 -6.65
N GLN A 117 9.33 -11.00 -7.44
CA GLN A 117 9.35 -11.01 -8.90
C GLN A 117 9.31 -9.59 -9.49
N GLY A 118 9.21 -8.56 -8.65
CA GLY A 118 9.16 -7.16 -9.04
C GLY A 118 7.76 -6.66 -9.45
N LEU A 119 6.69 -7.40 -9.13
CA LEU A 119 5.34 -6.87 -9.28
C LEU A 119 5.04 -5.87 -8.17
N ILE A 120 4.42 -4.75 -8.56
CA ILE A 120 4.10 -3.63 -7.68
C ILE A 120 2.59 -3.60 -7.47
N TYR A 121 2.17 -3.78 -6.23
CA TYR A 121 0.77 -3.74 -5.79
C TYR A 121 0.50 -2.37 -5.16
N VAL A 122 -0.41 -1.59 -5.72
CA VAL A 122 -0.66 -0.21 -5.28
C VAL A 122 -2.07 -0.08 -4.70
N ALA A 123 -2.17 0.35 -3.45
CA ALA A 123 -3.43 0.73 -2.81
C ALA A 123 -3.92 2.08 -3.38
N ASP A 124 -4.82 2.01 -4.35
CA ASP A 124 -5.40 3.15 -5.08
C ASP A 124 -6.67 3.62 -4.35
N TRP A 125 -6.45 4.35 -3.24
CA TRP A 125 -7.39 4.60 -2.17
C TRP A 125 -8.72 5.19 -2.63
N GLN A 126 -8.71 6.28 -3.40
CA GLN A 126 -9.92 6.98 -3.85
C GLN A 126 -10.62 6.26 -5.01
N ASN A 127 -10.01 5.23 -5.58
CA ASN A 127 -10.60 4.40 -6.63
C ASN A 127 -11.09 3.04 -6.09
N ASP A 128 -11.05 2.83 -4.77
CA ASP A 128 -11.55 1.61 -4.10
C ASP A 128 -10.97 0.30 -4.68
N ARG A 129 -9.68 0.29 -5.02
CA ARG A 129 -9.02 -0.84 -5.65
C ARG A 129 -7.55 -0.96 -5.27
N VAL A 130 -6.97 -2.15 -5.50
CA VAL A 130 -5.53 -2.33 -5.60
C VAL A 130 -5.18 -2.59 -7.07
N GLN A 131 -4.22 -1.86 -7.62
CA GLN A 131 -3.72 -2.10 -8.97
C GLN A 131 -2.38 -2.82 -8.92
N VAL A 132 -2.13 -3.69 -9.90
CA VAL A 132 -0.88 -4.45 -10.04
C VAL A 132 -0.17 -3.98 -11.29
N PHE A 133 1.11 -3.65 -11.14
CA PHE A 133 1.99 -3.20 -12.21
C PHE A 133 3.20 -4.14 -12.31
N ASP A 134 3.82 -4.22 -13.48
CA ASP A 134 5.11 -4.88 -13.63
C ASP A 134 6.27 -3.98 -13.16
N SER A 135 7.49 -4.52 -13.19
CA SER A 135 8.72 -3.81 -12.78
C SER A 135 9.03 -2.56 -13.61
N GLU A 136 8.42 -2.42 -14.79
CA GLU A 136 8.56 -1.25 -15.68
C GLU A 136 7.41 -0.25 -15.50
N GLY A 137 6.51 -0.49 -14.54
CA GLY A 137 5.36 0.38 -14.23
C GLY A 137 4.19 0.26 -15.19
N ARG A 138 4.11 -0.83 -15.99
CA ARG A 138 2.97 -1.08 -16.88
C ARG A 138 1.86 -1.79 -16.11
N PHE A 139 0.63 -1.32 -16.26
CA PHE A 139 -0.54 -1.95 -15.65
C PHE A 139 -0.73 -3.39 -16.13
N ILE A 140 -0.98 -4.30 -15.19
CA ILE A 140 -1.27 -5.72 -15.44
C ILE A 140 -2.73 -6.01 -15.14
N THR A 141 -3.17 -5.78 -13.91
CA THR A 141 -4.51 -6.12 -13.43
C THR A 141 -4.91 -5.27 -12.23
N LYS A 142 -6.13 -5.45 -11.75
CA LYS A 142 -6.65 -4.79 -10.55
C LYS A 142 -7.48 -5.74 -9.70
N ILE A 143 -7.49 -5.50 -8.40
CA ILE A 143 -8.30 -6.16 -7.40
C ILE A 143 -9.32 -5.14 -6.89
N ILE A 144 -10.59 -5.43 -7.10
CA ILE A 144 -11.71 -4.60 -6.61
C ILE A 144 -12.38 -5.21 -5.39
N GLY A 145 -11.89 -6.37 -4.93
CA GLY A 145 -12.46 -7.13 -3.83
C GLY A 145 -13.52 -8.14 -4.27
N ASP A 146 -13.58 -9.24 -3.53
CA ASP A 146 -14.60 -10.29 -3.66
C ASP A 146 -14.94 -10.92 -2.31
N ALA A 147 -14.78 -10.16 -1.21
CA ALA A 147 -14.96 -10.68 0.13
C ALA A 147 -16.35 -11.29 0.36
N THR A 148 -16.37 -12.43 1.04
CA THR A 148 -17.56 -13.02 1.64
C THR A 148 -17.55 -12.77 3.16
N LEU A 149 -18.62 -13.14 3.86
CA LEU A 149 -18.61 -13.10 5.31
C LEU A 149 -17.47 -13.95 5.87
N SER A 150 -16.74 -13.42 6.85
CA SER A 150 -15.77 -14.22 7.58
C SER A 150 -16.48 -15.31 8.38
N LYS A 151 -15.79 -16.40 8.67
CA LYS A 151 -16.31 -17.48 9.52
C LYS A 151 -16.86 -16.98 10.87
N TRP A 152 -16.19 -15.98 11.45
CA TRP A 152 -16.61 -15.34 12.69
C TRP A 152 -17.90 -14.52 12.51
N ALA A 153 -18.03 -13.79 11.41
CA ALA A 153 -19.25 -13.03 11.09
C ALA A 153 -20.43 -13.96 10.81
N GLU A 154 -20.20 -15.07 10.11
CA GLU A 154 -21.23 -16.11 9.90
C GLU A 154 -21.70 -16.71 11.24
N GLN A 155 -20.77 -17.10 12.12
CA GLN A 155 -21.10 -17.61 13.45
C GLN A 155 -21.92 -16.61 14.27
N LYS A 156 -21.59 -15.31 14.19
CA LYS A 156 -22.33 -14.27 14.89
C LYS A 156 -23.75 -14.09 14.34
N LEU A 157 -23.93 -14.20 13.04
CA LEU A 157 -25.26 -14.19 12.41
C LEU A 157 -26.07 -15.43 12.77
N ASP A 158 -25.44 -16.61 12.81
CA ASP A 158 -26.09 -17.86 13.21
C ASP A 158 -26.58 -17.82 14.67
N ALA A 159 -25.81 -17.18 15.54
CA ALA A 159 -26.19 -16.98 16.94
C ALA A 159 -27.29 -15.93 17.15
N ASN A 160 -27.63 -15.12 16.13
CA ASN A 160 -28.58 -14.02 16.21
C ASN A 160 -29.58 -14.04 15.02
N PRO A 161 -30.67 -14.80 15.09
CA PRO A 161 -31.63 -14.94 13.99
C PRO A 161 -32.20 -13.61 13.47
N ASP A 162 -32.44 -12.65 14.37
CA ASP A 162 -32.95 -11.32 13.98
C ASP A 162 -31.92 -10.54 13.10
N MET A 163 -30.64 -10.64 13.43
CA MET A 163 -29.56 -10.05 12.61
C MET A 163 -29.47 -10.73 11.25
N ARG A 164 -29.64 -12.04 11.20
CA ARG A 164 -29.65 -12.79 9.92
C ARG A 164 -30.84 -12.36 9.07
N LEU A 165 -32.03 -12.27 9.63
CA LEU A 165 -33.23 -11.80 8.93
C LEU A 165 -33.07 -10.36 8.42
N GLN A 166 -32.56 -9.46 9.25
CA GLN A 166 -32.27 -8.06 8.83
C GLN A 166 -31.27 -8.02 7.67
N ARG A 167 -30.24 -8.89 7.68
CA ARG A 167 -29.28 -8.98 6.59
C ARG A 167 -29.92 -9.52 5.30
N GLU A 168 -30.81 -10.51 5.40
CA GLU A 168 -31.50 -11.09 4.23
C GLU A 168 -32.42 -10.08 3.52
N ILE A 169 -33.00 -9.15 4.26
CA ILE A 169 -33.84 -8.08 3.70
C ILE A 169 -33.05 -6.81 3.32
N ALA A 170 -31.80 -6.69 3.72
CA ALA A 170 -30.97 -5.55 3.37
C ALA A 170 -30.66 -5.52 1.87
N GLN A 171 -30.70 -4.31 1.28
CA GLN A 171 -30.36 -4.09 -0.12
C GLN A 171 -28.90 -3.70 -0.27
N GLY A 172 -28.29 -4.04 -1.41
CA GLY A 172 -26.94 -3.58 -1.78
C GLY A 172 -25.81 -4.33 -1.06
N LEU A 173 -26.07 -5.51 -0.51
CA LEU A 173 -25.06 -6.34 0.17
C LEU A 173 -23.94 -6.79 -0.75
N GLU A 174 -24.17 -6.82 -2.06
CA GLU A 174 -23.14 -7.12 -3.06
C GLU A 174 -21.98 -6.10 -2.99
N ARG A 175 -22.25 -4.85 -2.58
CA ARG A 175 -21.21 -3.84 -2.40
C ARG A 175 -20.25 -4.15 -1.25
N GLU A 176 -20.70 -4.94 -0.27
CA GLU A 176 -19.84 -5.36 0.83
C GLU A 176 -18.70 -6.29 0.38
N ARG A 177 -18.81 -6.89 -0.80
CA ARG A 177 -17.77 -7.74 -1.37
C ARG A 177 -16.57 -6.94 -1.85
N PHE A 178 -16.80 -5.71 -2.32
CA PHE A 178 -15.77 -4.87 -2.90
C PHE A 178 -14.92 -4.17 -1.84
N LEU A 179 -13.72 -3.77 -2.22
CA LEU A 179 -12.89 -2.88 -1.42
C LEU A 179 -13.56 -1.51 -1.26
N SER A 180 -13.25 -0.84 -0.15
CA SER A 180 -13.62 0.56 0.07
C SER A 180 -12.52 1.24 0.88
N GLY A 181 -11.85 2.18 0.26
CA GLY A 181 -10.72 2.88 0.84
C GLY A 181 -9.55 1.95 1.22
N PRO A 182 -8.97 1.16 0.30
CA PRO A 182 -7.80 0.34 0.62
C PRO A 182 -6.65 1.25 1.04
N LEU A 183 -6.23 1.14 2.31
CA LEU A 183 -5.27 2.04 2.92
C LEU A 183 -3.85 1.48 2.90
N GLY A 184 -3.71 0.17 3.08
CA GLY A 184 -2.42 -0.51 3.13
C GLY A 184 -2.43 -1.80 2.33
N VAL A 185 -1.29 -2.18 1.81
CA VAL A 185 -1.07 -3.41 1.06
C VAL A 185 0.30 -3.98 1.40
N GLU A 186 0.37 -5.30 1.62
CA GLU A 186 1.61 -6.00 1.95
C GLU A 186 1.60 -7.37 1.28
N ILE A 187 2.75 -7.85 0.83
CA ILE A 187 2.89 -9.21 0.29
C ILE A 187 4.00 -9.96 1.02
N ASP A 188 3.69 -11.15 1.53
CA ASP A 188 4.65 -11.96 2.25
C ASP A 188 5.46 -12.91 1.33
N ASP A 189 6.49 -13.55 1.87
CA ASP A 189 7.34 -14.52 1.18
C ASP A 189 6.58 -15.79 0.72
N ASN A 190 5.36 -16.01 1.22
CA ASN A 190 4.49 -17.11 0.82
C ASN A 190 3.51 -16.72 -0.30
N ASN A 191 3.70 -15.55 -0.90
CA ASN A 191 2.83 -14.97 -1.92
C ASN A 191 1.39 -14.71 -1.43
N LEU A 192 1.23 -14.35 -0.15
CA LEU A 192 -0.02 -13.85 0.40
C LEU A 192 -0.02 -12.32 0.36
N LEU A 193 -0.98 -11.77 -0.37
CA LEU A 193 -1.24 -10.34 -0.45
C LEU A 193 -2.30 -9.98 0.59
N PHE A 194 -1.96 -9.08 1.50
CA PHE A 194 -2.83 -8.53 2.53
C PHE A 194 -3.25 -7.13 2.13
N ILE A 195 -4.55 -6.84 2.18
CA ILE A 195 -5.10 -5.52 1.85
C ILE A 195 -5.91 -5.02 3.05
N ILE A 196 -5.52 -3.87 3.59
CA ILE A 196 -6.31 -3.17 4.60
C ILE A 196 -7.47 -2.46 3.91
N ASP A 197 -8.67 -3.01 4.05
CA ASP A 197 -9.94 -2.47 3.53
C ASP A 197 -10.56 -1.57 4.63
N SER A 198 -10.07 -0.31 4.69
CA SER A 198 -10.20 0.53 5.89
C SER A 198 -11.64 0.94 6.18
N ASP A 199 -12.40 1.36 5.18
CA ASP A 199 -13.80 1.79 5.36
C ASP A 199 -14.72 0.62 5.71
N ARG A 200 -14.26 -0.61 5.47
CA ARG A 200 -14.96 -1.85 5.81
C ARG A 200 -14.47 -2.49 7.11
N ASN A 201 -13.45 -1.91 7.76
CA ASN A 201 -12.86 -2.42 9.00
C ASN A 201 -12.45 -3.90 8.91
N ARG A 202 -11.78 -4.29 7.82
CA ARG A 202 -11.37 -5.68 7.56
C ARG A 202 -10.04 -5.73 6.82
N ILE A 203 -9.44 -6.93 6.78
CA ILE A 203 -8.32 -7.28 5.91
C ILE A 203 -8.83 -8.31 4.90
N GLN A 204 -8.56 -8.08 3.63
CA GLN A 204 -8.75 -9.08 2.58
C GLN A 204 -7.41 -9.73 2.27
N ILE A 205 -7.40 -11.07 2.11
CA ILE A 205 -6.19 -11.84 1.85
C ILE A 205 -6.37 -12.59 0.53
N TYR A 206 -5.40 -12.41 -0.35
CA TYR A 206 -5.33 -13.09 -1.63
C TYR A 206 -4.06 -13.92 -1.71
N ARG A 207 -4.12 -15.04 -2.44
CA ARG A 207 -2.93 -15.83 -2.78
C ARG A 207 -2.57 -15.57 -4.22
N LYS A 208 -1.32 -15.23 -4.47
CA LYS A 208 -0.75 -15.21 -5.82
C LYS A 208 -0.56 -16.66 -6.28
N ILE A 209 -1.28 -17.08 -7.32
CA ILE A 209 -1.27 -18.45 -7.84
C ILE A 209 -0.23 -18.58 -8.97
N ASP A 210 -0.12 -17.53 -9.79
CA ASP A 210 0.93 -17.37 -10.81
C ASP A 210 1.27 -15.88 -10.96
N PRO A 211 2.24 -15.49 -11.80
CA PRO A 211 2.68 -14.10 -11.91
C PRO A 211 1.57 -13.08 -12.20
N PHE A 212 0.42 -13.52 -12.72
CA PHE A 212 -0.64 -12.64 -13.19
C PHE A 212 -2.02 -12.93 -12.58
N PHE A 213 -2.13 -13.93 -11.71
CA PHE A 213 -3.42 -14.33 -11.14
C PHE A 213 -3.40 -14.35 -9.61
N LEU A 214 -4.36 -13.66 -9.01
CA LEU A 214 -4.59 -13.63 -7.57
C LEU A 214 -5.90 -14.36 -7.27
N GLY A 215 -5.81 -15.45 -6.50
CA GLY A 215 -6.97 -16.14 -5.95
C GLY A 215 -7.20 -15.72 -4.50
N ARG A 216 -8.45 -15.67 -4.07
CA ARG A 216 -8.77 -15.43 -2.67
C ARG A 216 -8.18 -16.52 -1.78
N TYR A 217 -7.60 -16.12 -0.65
CA TYR A 217 -7.10 -17.05 0.37
C TYR A 217 -8.20 -17.32 1.40
N ASP A 218 -8.66 -18.58 1.49
CA ASP A 218 -9.72 -19.04 2.39
C ASP A 218 -9.22 -19.88 3.57
N GLY A 219 -7.95 -19.70 3.95
CA GLY A 219 -7.36 -20.38 5.12
C GLY A 219 -6.88 -21.80 4.86
N GLY A 220 -6.53 -22.15 3.62
CA GLY A 220 -5.86 -23.41 3.27
C GLY A 220 -6.75 -24.48 2.65
N ARG A 221 -7.92 -24.12 2.15
CA ARG A 221 -8.69 -24.95 1.24
C ARG A 221 -8.48 -24.44 -0.18
N LEU A 222 -7.62 -25.11 -0.91
CA LEU A 222 -7.62 -25.14 -2.37
C LEU A 222 -8.55 -26.25 -2.83
#